data_51b85ad1b5d6c64542f248e224ae94de
#
_entry.id   51b85ad1b5d6c64542f248e224ae94de
#
_cell.length_a   1.000
_cell.length_b   1.000
_cell.length_c   1.000
_cell.angle_alpha   90.00
_cell.angle_beta   90.00
_cell.angle_gamma   90.00
#
_symmetry.space_group_name_H-M   'P 1'
#
loop_
_entity.id
_entity.type
_entity.pdbx_description
1 polymer ?
#
loop_
_entity_poly.entity_id
_entity_poly.type
_entity_poly.pdbx_seq_one_letter_code
_entity_poly.pdbx_strand_id
1 'polypeptide(L)'
;MQPQVILITGASSGFGKITAQMLSERGHIVYGTSRKPSEDMNHVKMLVVDVTNFLSVCQAVERILSEQGRIDVLINNAGIGIGGALELATEEEVNIQMNTNFFGVVNMCKAVLPSMRKARKGKIINISSIGGVMGIPYQGFYSASKFAVEGYSEALALEVYPFHIKVCVVEPGDFNTGFTDNRNISEQTRLDADYGESFLKSLDIIEKEERNGCHPRKLG
;
A
#
# COMPACT_ATOMS: atom_id res chain seq x y z
N MET A 1 9.34 -23.37 -9.63
CA MET A 1 9.88 -22.50 -8.54
C MET A 1 9.40 -23.07 -7.21
N GLN A 2 10.20 -22.97 -6.13
CA GLN A 2 9.72 -23.37 -4.80
C GLN A 2 8.65 -22.38 -4.31
N PRO A 3 7.57 -22.87 -3.66
CA PRO A 3 6.56 -22.02 -3.06
C PRO A 3 7.17 -21.03 -2.06
N GLN A 4 6.82 -19.76 -2.17
CA GLN A 4 7.19 -18.70 -1.24
C GLN A 4 6.01 -18.37 -0.34
N VAL A 5 6.30 -17.94 0.89
CA VAL A 5 5.31 -17.39 1.81
C VAL A 5 5.26 -15.87 1.61
N ILE A 6 4.12 -15.37 1.16
CA ILE A 6 3.94 -13.98 0.73
C ILE A 6 2.87 -13.32 1.58
N LEU A 7 3.18 -12.18 2.17
CA LEU A 7 2.24 -11.34 2.91
C LEU A 7 1.95 -10.06 2.11
N ILE A 8 0.66 -9.79 1.84
CA ILE A 8 0.21 -8.65 1.05
C ILE A 8 -0.76 -7.82 1.86
N THR A 9 -0.47 -6.53 2.05
CA THR A 9 -1.40 -5.64 2.74
C THR A 9 -2.44 -5.04 1.79
N GLY A 10 -3.68 -4.81 2.27
CA GLY A 10 -4.75 -4.25 1.45
C GLY A 10 -5.21 -5.17 0.32
N ALA A 11 -5.30 -6.48 0.57
CA ALA A 11 -5.61 -7.49 -0.44
C ALA A 11 -7.10 -7.71 -0.70
N SER A 12 -8.01 -6.92 -0.12
CA SER A 12 -9.46 -7.04 -0.34
C SER A 12 -9.95 -6.44 -1.66
N SER A 13 -9.16 -5.57 -2.28
CA SER A 13 -9.53 -4.88 -3.54
C SER A 13 -8.29 -4.50 -4.37
N GLY A 14 -8.52 -3.95 -5.57
CA GLY A 14 -7.51 -3.33 -6.42
C GLY A 14 -6.29 -4.21 -6.72
N PHE A 15 -5.12 -3.60 -6.74
CA PHE A 15 -3.85 -4.30 -6.98
C PHE A 15 -3.60 -5.44 -6.00
N GLY A 16 -3.83 -5.20 -4.71
CA GLY A 16 -3.56 -6.20 -3.68
C GLY A 16 -4.34 -7.49 -3.90
N LYS A 17 -5.63 -7.39 -4.24
CA LYS A 17 -6.49 -8.55 -4.54
C LYS A 17 -6.00 -9.32 -5.75
N ILE A 18 -5.76 -8.60 -6.85
CA ILE A 18 -5.34 -9.21 -8.13
C ILE A 18 -3.97 -9.88 -7.97
N THR A 19 -3.01 -9.19 -7.35
CA THR A 19 -1.67 -9.72 -7.10
C THR A 19 -1.72 -10.94 -6.17
N ALA A 20 -2.54 -10.92 -5.12
CA ALA A 20 -2.70 -12.05 -4.21
C ALA A 20 -3.22 -13.28 -4.95
N GLN A 21 -4.25 -13.12 -5.79
CA GLN A 21 -4.82 -14.21 -6.59
C GLN A 21 -3.80 -14.76 -7.59
N MET A 22 -3.13 -13.90 -8.36
CA MET A 22 -2.13 -14.32 -9.36
C MET A 22 -0.96 -15.08 -8.73
N LEU A 23 -0.49 -14.66 -7.56
CA LEU A 23 0.61 -15.33 -6.86
C LEU A 23 0.16 -16.68 -6.27
N SER A 24 -1.07 -16.76 -5.78
CA SER A 24 -1.67 -18.00 -5.32
C SER A 24 -1.86 -19.00 -6.46
N GLU A 25 -2.35 -18.57 -7.62
CA GLU A 25 -2.48 -19.38 -8.84
C GLU A 25 -1.12 -19.92 -9.34
N ARG A 26 -0.03 -19.22 -9.05
CA ARG A 26 1.35 -19.67 -9.35
C ARG A 26 1.92 -20.64 -8.28
N GLY A 27 1.10 -21.05 -7.30
CA GLY A 27 1.47 -22.02 -6.28
C GLY A 27 2.22 -21.46 -5.07
N HIS A 28 2.18 -20.14 -4.86
CA HIS A 28 2.72 -19.52 -3.65
C HIS A 28 1.70 -19.61 -2.48
N ILE A 29 2.20 -19.57 -1.24
CA ILE A 29 1.39 -19.50 -0.02
C ILE A 29 1.16 -18.01 0.25
N VAL A 30 -0.08 -17.53 0.04
CA VAL A 30 -0.38 -16.11 0.11
C VAL A 30 -1.29 -15.80 1.30
N TYR A 31 -0.87 -14.82 2.09
CA TYR A 31 -1.65 -14.19 3.14
C TYR A 31 -1.99 -12.76 2.71
N GLY A 32 -3.27 -12.48 2.56
CA GLY A 32 -3.78 -11.13 2.30
C GLY A 32 -4.26 -10.48 3.58
N THR A 33 -4.23 -9.16 3.67
CA THR A 33 -4.81 -8.45 4.81
C THR A 33 -5.89 -7.46 4.41
N SER A 34 -6.84 -7.25 5.32
CA SER A 34 -7.89 -6.26 5.23
C SER A 34 -8.25 -5.75 6.63
N ARG A 35 -8.69 -4.50 6.76
CA ARG A 35 -9.19 -3.94 8.03
C ARG A 35 -10.53 -4.57 8.45
N LYS A 36 -11.31 -5.03 7.50
CA LYS A 36 -12.58 -5.70 7.75
C LYS A 36 -12.44 -7.20 7.54
N PRO A 37 -13.17 -8.03 8.29
CA PRO A 37 -13.23 -9.46 8.00
C PRO A 37 -13.60 -9.69 6.54
N SER A 38 -12.93 -10.61 5.91
CA SER A 38 -13.26 -11.06 4.56
C SER A 38 -13.02 -12.57 4.49
N GLU A 39 -13.80 -13.24 3.67
CA GLU A 39 -13.59 -14.68 3.41
C GLU A 39 -12.26 -14.90 2.68
N ASP A 40 -11.69 -16.09 2.85
CA ASP A 40 -10.53 -16.51 2.08
C ASP A 40 -10.88 -16.53 0.58
N MET A 41 -9.95 -16.09 -0.26
CA MET A 41 -10.18 -15.96 -1.70
C MET A 41 -9.23 -16.90 -2.45
N ASN A 42 -9.78 -17.87 -3.22
CA ASN A 42 -8.98 -18.68 -4.17
C ASN A 42 -7.59 -19.08 -3.63
N HIS A 43 -7.54 -19.75 -2.49
CA HIS A 43 -6.31 -20.16 -1.79
C HIS A 43 -5.48 -19.01 -1.19
N VAL A 44 -6.00 -17.77 -1.11
CA VAL A 44 -5.42 -16.66 -0.35
C VAL A 44 -6.05 -16.66 1.04
N LYS A 45 -5.24 -16.83 2.08
CA LYS A 45 -5.70 -16.74 3.48
C LYS A 45 -5.82 -15.26 3.86
N MET A 46 -7.03 -14.83 4.24
CA MET A 46 -7.29 -13.44 4.64
C MET A 46 -7.14 -13.25 6.15
N LEU A 47 -6.40 -12.23 6.55
CA LEU A 47 -6.19 -11.82 7.94
C LEU A 47 -6.79 -10.43 8.17
N VAL A 48 -7.39 -10.22 9.35
CA VAL A 48 -7.84 -8.89 9.78
C VAL A 48 -6.63 -8.15 10.35
N VAL A 49 -6.20 -7.09 9.65
CA VAL A 49 -5.05 -6.28 10.06
C VAL A 49 -5.33 -4.81 9.76
N ASP A 50 -5.15 -3.99 10.78
CA ASP A 50 -5.00 -2.55 10.61
C ASP A 50 -3.50 -2.23 10.63
N VAL A 51 -2.97 -1.79 9.49
CA VAL A 51 -1.53 -1.45 9.33
C VAL A 51 -1.11 -0.26 10.20
N THR A 52 -2.06 0.57 10.63
CA THR A 52 -1.80 1.70 11.54
C THR A 52 -1.65 1.26 13.00
N ASN A 53 -2.12 0.07 13.33
CA ASN A 53 -2.01 -0.52 14.66
C ASN A 53 -0.89 -1.56 14.71
N PHE A 54 0.23 -1.19 15.32
CA PHE A 54 1.41 -2.06 15.37
C PHE A 54 1.16 -3.40 16.08
N LEU A 55 0.30 -3.45 17.09
CA LEU A 55 -0.06 -4.71 17.76
C LEU A 55 -0.81 -5.64 16.81
N SER A 56 -1.78 -5.13 16.04
CA SER A 56 -2.50 -5.88 15.00
C SER A 56 -1.54 -6.47 13.96
N VAL A 57 -0.54 -5.68 13.55
CA VAL A 57 0.51 -6.11 12.61
C VAL A 57 1.35 -7.23 13.20
N CYS A 58 1.83 -7.09 14.44
CA CYS A 58 2.63 -8.12 15.13
C CYS A 58 1.87 -9.44 15.24
N GLN A 59 0.62 -9.43 15.68
CA GLN A 59 -0.22 -10.62 15.79
C GLN A 59 -0.36 -11.37 14.47
N ALA A 60 -0.56 -10.65 13.35
CA ALA A 60 -0.64 -11.28 12.05
C ALA A 60 0.70 -11.89 11.60
N VAL A 61 1.80 -11.19 11.80
CA VAL A 61 3.15 -11.70 11.48
C VAL A 61 3.49 -12.92 12.32
N GLU A 62 3.24 -12.90 13.63
CA GLU A 62 3.44 -14.03 14.53
C GLU A 62 2.61 -15.25 14.11
N ARG A 63 1.34 -15.05 13.73
CA ARG A 63 0.48 -16.11 13.23
C ARG A 63 1.08 -16.76 11.97
N ILE A 64 1.51 -15.97 10.99
CA ILE A 64 2.13 -16.50 9.77
C ILE A 64 3.42 -17.26 10.10
N LEU A 65 4.26 -16.73 10.98
CA LEU A 65 5.50 -17.38 11.40
C LEU A 65 5.23 -18.69 12.15
N SER A 66 4.18 -18.77 12.97
CA SER A 66 3.78 -20.01 13.64
C SER A 66 3.26 -21.07 12.68
N GLU A 67 2.53 -20.68 11.62
CA GLU A 67 1.96 -21.58 10.62
C GLU A 67 2.99 -22.03 9.56
N GLN A 68 3.91 -21.14 9.15
CA GLN A 68 4.79 -21.35 8.00
C GLN A 68 6.29 -21.34 8.33
N GLY A 69 6.66 -20.90 9.52
CA GLY A 69 8.06 -20.75 9.95
C GLY A 69 8.83 -19.60 9.31
N ARG A 70 8.28 -18.94 8.29
CA ARG A 70 8.94 -17.86 7.53
C ARG A 70 7.96 -16.93 6.85
N ILE A 71 8.47 -15.76 6.44
CA ILE A 71 7.86 -14.86 5.47
C ILE A 71 8.96 -14.53 4.44
N ASP A 72 8.79 -14.96 3.20
CA ASP A 72 9.77 -14.76 2.14
C ASP A 72 9.60 -13.39 1.47
N VAL A 73 8.36 -12.92 1.32
CA VAL A 73 8.03 -11.66 0.65
C VAL A 73 6.98 -10.89 1.43
N LEU A 74 7.23 -9.60 1.63
CA LEU A 74 6.22 -8.62 2.07
C LEU A 74 5.89 -7.69 0.91
N ILE A 75 4.60 -7.53 0.61
CA ILE A 75 4.09 -6.52 -0.34
C ILE A 75 3.25 -5.51 0.43
N ASN A 76 3.80 -4.32 0.65
CA ASN A 76 3.11 -3.19 1.24
C ASN A 76 2.28 -2.49 0.16
N ASN A 77 1.01 -2.88 0.07
CA ASN A 77 0.07 -2.35 -0.92
C ASN A 77 -1.07 -1.54 -0.28
N ALA A 78 -1.35 -1.71 1.01
CA ALA A 78 -2.39 -0.94 1.68
C ALA A 78 -2.13 0.57 1.54
N GLY A 79 -3.15 1.31 1.11
CA GLY A 79 -3.06 2.74 0.93
C GLY A 79 -4.44 3.35 0.70
N ILE A 80 -4.52 4.65 0.92
CA ILE A 80 -5.71 5.47 0.68
C ILE A 80 -5.30 6.74 -0.06
N GLY A 81 -6.27 7.41 -0.68
CA GLY A 81 -6.11 8.74 -1.25
C GLY A 81 -7.12 9.70 -0.62
N ILE A 82 -6.65 10.88 -0.19
CA ILE A 82 -7.49 12.00 0.21
C ILE A 82 -7.15 13.16 -0.72
N GLY A 83 -8.16 13.67 -1.44
CA GLY A 83 -8.03 14.81 -2.33
C GLY A 83 -8.56 16.07 -1.69
N GLY A 84 -7.80 17.17 -1.80
CA GLY A 84 -8.17 18.49 -1.30
C GLY A 84 -7.02 19.49 -1.39
N ALA A 85 -7.33 20.77 -1.20
CA ALA A 85 -6.34 21.84 -1.12
C ALA A 85 -5.48 21.69 0.14
N LEU A 86 -4.16 21.88 0.01
CA LEU A 86 -3.23 21.67 1.12
C LEU A 86 -3.51 22.55 2.33
N GLU A 87 -3.86 23.81 2.12
CA GLU A 87 -4.12 24.76 3.21
C GLU A 87 -5.46 24.52 3.92
N LEU A 88 -6.40 23.80 3.29
CA LEU A 88 -7.71 23.48 3.85
C LEU A 88 -7.76 22.07 4.45
N ALA A 89 -6.70 21.29 4.33
CA ALA A 89 -6.65 19.94 4.86
C ALA A 89 -6.71 19.96 6.40
N THR A 90 -7.59 19.15 6.96
CA THR A 90 -7.66 18.97 8.41
C THR A 90 -6.49 18.14 8.93
N GLU A 91 -6.14 18.35 10.20
CA GLU A 91 -5.13 17.51 10.88
C GLU A 91 -5.51 16.02 10.84
N GLU A 92 -6.81 15.71 10.95
CA GLU A 92 -7.32 14.34 10.86
C GLU A 92 -7.07 13.73 9.47
N GLU A 93 -7.38 14.45 8.38
CA GLU A 93 -7.12 14.00 7.01
C GLU A 93 -5.64 13.72 6.78
N VAL A 94 -4.77 14.64 7.23
CA VAL A 94 -3.31 14.48 7.11
C VAL A 94 -2.84 13.27 7.90
N ASN A 95 -3.28 13.12 9.14
CA ASN A 95 -2.89 11.99 9.99
C ASN A 95 -3.37 10.65 9.43
N ILE A 96 -4.60 10.55 8.95
CA ILE A 96 -5.14 9.33 8.33
C ILE A 96 -4.31 8.97 7.09
N GLN A 97 -4.01 9.95 6.23
CA GLN A 97 -3.21 9.75 5.02
C GLN A 97 -1.81 9.23 5.35
N MET A 98 -1.09 9.92 6.24
CA MET A 98 0.28 9.56 6.61
C MET A 98 0.35 8.25 7.39
N ASN A 99 -0.56 8.04 8.35
CA ASN A 99 -0.59 6.82 9.16
C ASN A 99 -0.83 5.58 8.30
N THR A 100 -1.73 5.66 7.33
CA THR A 100 -2.02 4.51 6.46
C THR A 100 -0.90 4.28 5.45
N ASN A 101 -0.51 5.31 4.68
CA ASN A 101 0.35 5.14 3.52
C ASN A 101 1.83 5.02 3.87
N PHE A 102 2.29 5.70 4.93
CA PHE A 102 3.70 5.71 5.31
C PHE A 102 3.95 4.91 6.60
N PHE A 103 3.32 5.27 7.72
CA PHE A 103 3.58 4.55 8.98
C PHE A 103 3.08 3.11 8.94
N GLY A 104 2.04 2.80 8.13
CA GLY A 104 1.64 1.42 7.85
C GLY A 104 2.75 0.60 7.21
N VAL A 105 3.46 1.16 6.22
CA VAL A 105 4.64 0.52 5.59
C VAL A 105 5.75 0.31 6.63
N VAL A 106 6.06 1.32 7.45
CA VAL A 106 7.06 1.24 8.52
C VAL A 106 6.72 0.12 9.51
N ASN A 107 5.46 0.05 9.96
CA ASN A 107 4.99 -0.97 10.91
C ASN A 107 5.16 -2.38 10.35
N MET A 108 4.74 -2.60 9.11
CA MET A 108 4.87 -3.89 8.45
C MET A 108 6.32 -4.32 8.26
N CYS A 109 7.18 -3.41 7.78
CA CYS A 109 8.61 -3.67 7.64
C CYS A 109 9.25 -4.00 9.00
N LYS A 110 8.96 -3.21 10.04
CA LYS A 110 9.46 -3.42 11.39
C LYS A 110 9.10 -4.79 11.95
N ALA A 111 7.90 -5.28 11.66
CA ALA A 111 7.41 -6.57 12.16
C ALA A 111 8.06 -7.77 11.44
N VAL A 112 8.28 -7.69 10.10
CA VAL A 112 8.81 -8.83 9.33
C VAL A 112 10.34 -8.92 9.33
N LEU A 113 11.02 -7.78 9.41
CA LEU A 113 12.48 -7.70 9.32
C LEU A 113 13.26 -8.61 10.31
N PRO A 114 12.85 -8.78 11.58
CA PRO A 114 13.55 -9.68 12.49
C PRO A 114 13.64 -11.12 11.97
N SER A 115 12.56 -11.65 11.41
CA SER A 115 12.52 -12.99 10.84
C SER A 115 13.34 -13.11 9.55
N MET A 116 13.25 -12.11 8.66
CA MET A 116 14.02 -12.06 7.41
C MET A 116 15.53 -11.93 7.68
N ARG A 117 15.93 -11.10 8.67
CA ARG A 117 17.35 -10.98 9.08
C ARG A 117 17.89 -12.29 9.64
N LYS A 118 17.11 -12.97 10.48
CA LYS A 118 17.50 -14.30 11.01
C LYS A 118 17.66 -15.32 9.89
N ALA A 119 16.78 -15.31 8.89
CA ALA A 119 16.84 -16.19 7.73
C ALA A 119 17.93 -15.77 6.71
N ARG A 120 18.50 -14.56 6.84
CA ARG A 120 19.42 -13.95 5.88
C ARG A 120 18.86 -13.96 4.45
N LYS A 121 17.56 -13.75 4.35
CA LYS A 121 16.82 -13.80 3.10
C LYS A 121 15.47 -13.11 3.26
N GLY A 122 15.07 -12.31 2.29
CA GLY A 122 13.76 -11.68 2.25
C GLY A 122 13.59 -10.76 1.05
N LYS A 123 12.37 -10.40 0.76
CA LYS A 123 12.05 -9.36 -0.22
C LYS A 123 10.93 -8.50 0.32
N ILE A 124 11.10 -7.19 0.24
CA ILE A 124 10.08 -6.18 0.57
C ILE A 124 9.75 -5.43 -0.71
N ILE A 125 8.49 -5.34 -1.04
CA ILE A 125 7.98 -4.59 -2.20
C ILE A 125 7.03 -3.54 -1.66
N ASN A 126 7.37 -2.27 -1.85
CA ASN A 126 6.56 -1.15 -1.43
C ASN A 126 5.83 -0.55 -2.65
N ILE A 127 4.50 -0.52 -2.59
CA ILE A 127 3.71 0.11 -3.65
C ILE A 127 3.64 1.61 -3.37
N SER A 128 4.42 2.35 -4.14
CA SER A 128 4.43 3.81 -4.18
C SER A 128 3.39 4.32 -5.19
N SER A 129 3.75 5.29 -5.98
CA SER A 129 2.94 5.90 -7.04
C SER A 129 3.83 6.83 -7.87
N ILE A 130 3.39 7.20 -9.07
CA ILE A 130 3.92 8.40 -9.75
C ILE A 130 3.85 9.64 -8.84
N GLY A 131 2.86 9.70 -7.93
CA GLY A 131 2.77 10.71 -6.89
C GLY A 131 3.89 10.67 -5.85
N GLY A 132 4.74 9.63 -5.84
CA GLY A 132 5.95 9.54 -5.01
C GLY A 132 7.19 10.18 -5.64
N VAL A 133 7.14 10.50 -6.93
CA VAL A 133 8.24 11.12 -7.67
C VAL A 133 7.88 12.51 -8.20
N MET A 134 6.59 12.85 -8.22
CA MET A 134 6.10 14.19 -8.56
C MET A 134 4.87 14.56 -7.73
N GLY A 135 4.72 15.87 -7.42
CA GLY A 135 3.54 16.38 -6.70
C GLY A 135 2.31 16.44 -7.61
N ILE A 136 1.19 15.92 -7.14
CA ILE A 136 -0.09 15.95 -7.87
C ILE A 136 -0.97 17.05 -7.24
N PRO A 137 -1.48 18.02 -8.03
CA PRO A 137 -2.39 19.05 -7.52
C PRO A 137 -3.59 18.43 -6.80
N TYR A 138 -3.99 19.02 -5.69
CA TYR A 138 -5.07 18.54 -4.82
C TYR A 138 -4.88 17.13 -4.24
N GLN A 139 -3.71 16.53 -4.39
CA GLN A 139 -3.29 15.29 -3.75
C GLN A 139 -1.93 15.46 -3.03
N GLY A 140 -1.68 16.65 -2.49
CA GLY A 140 -0.37 16.99 -1.93
C GLY A 140 0.05 16.11 -0.76
N PHE A 141 -0.83 15.80 0.19
CA PHE A 141 -0.51 14.89 1.30
C PHE A 141 -0.44 13.43 0.88
N TYR A 142 -1.21 13.02 -0.16
CA TYR A 142 -0.99 11.72 -0.80
C TYR A 142 0.42 11.63 -1.39
N SER A 143 0.81 12.63 -2.20
CA SER A 143 2.16 12.70 -2.78
C SER A 143 3.22 12.70 -1.69
N ALA A 144 3.10 13.54 -0.67
CA ALA A 144 4.03 13.60 0.46
C ALA A 144 4.19 12.23 1.14
N SER A 145 3.08 11.48 1.34
CA SER A 145 3.13 10.14 1.92
C SER A 145 3.89 9.14 1.03
N LYS A 146 3.75 9.26 -0.30
CA LYS A 146 4.45 8.40 -1.27
C LYS A 146 5.93 8.79 -1.42
N PHE A 147 6.27 10.08 -1.43
CA PHE A 147 7.67 10.53 -1.31
C PHE A 147 8.35 10.01 -0.04
N ALA A 148 7.63 9.99 1.09
CA ALA A 148 8.14 9.40 2.32
C ALA A 148 8.43 7.90 2.18
N VAL A 149 7.60 7.15 1.45
CA VAL A 149 7.82 5.71 1.14
C VAL A 149 9.07 5.54 0.26
N GLU A 150 9.29 6.43 -0.75
CA GLU A 150 10.49 6.39 -1.59
C GLU A 150 11.76 6.52 -0.74
N GLY A 151 11.90 7.64 -0.03
CA GLY A 151 13.11 7.88 0.78
C GLY A 151 13.34 6.82 1.86
N TYR A 152 12.26 6.35 2.51
CA TYR A 152 12.35 5.24 3.45
C TYR A 152 12.86 3.95 2.79
N SER A 153 12.35 3.64 1.60
CA SER A 153 12.70 2.40 0.88
C SER A 153 14.15 2.41 0.42
N GLU A 154 14.66 3.54 -0.08
CA GLU A 154 16.06 3.71 -0.46
C GLU A 154 17.00 3.49 0.74
N ALA A 155 16.73 4.16 1.85
CA ALA A 155 17.52 3.99 3.07
C ALA A 155 17.47 2.55 3.58
N LEU A 156 16.27 1.97 3.67
CA LEU A 156 16.09 0.60 4.13
C LEU A 156 16.83 -0.40 3.25
N ALA A 157 16.84 -0.23 1.93
CA ALA A 157 17.53 -1.11 1.00
C ALA A 157 19.04 -1.23 1.32
N LEU A 158 19.66 -0.11 1.65
CA LEU A 158 21.08 -0.07 2.05
C LEU A 158 21.32 -0.72 3.42
N GLU A 159 20.46 -0.43 4.39
CA GLU A 159 20.58 -0.96 5.75
C GLU A 159 20.42 -2.49 5.83
N VAL A 160 19.51 -3.06 5.00
CA VAL A 160 19.21 -4.50 5.03
C VAL A 160 20.02 -5.31 4.02
N TYR A 161 20.80 -4.65 3.15
CA TYR A 161 21.64 -5.31 2.16
C TYR A 161 22.61 -6.35 2.76
N PRO A 162 23.30 -6.09 3.91
CA PRO A 162 24.18 -7.09 4.52
C PRO A 162 23.46 -8.37 5.00
N PHE A 163 22.14 -8.33 5.08
CA PHE A 163 21.30 -9.49 5.46
C PHE A 163 20.71 -10.22 4.25
N HIS A 164 21.10 -9.86 3.02
CA HIS A 164 20.56 -10.42 1.77
C HIS A 164 19.04 -10.21 1.63
N ILE A 165 18.51 -9.15 2.21
CA ILE A 165 17.14 -8.72 2.04
C ILE A 165 17.10 -7.68 0.91
N LYS A 166 16.15 -7.83 -0.02
CA LYS A 166 15.98 -6.90 -1.13
C LYS A 166 14.76 -6.02 -0.86
N VAL A 167 14.90 -4.73 -1.10
CA VAL A 167 13.79 -3.77 -1.09
C VAL A 167 13.59 -3.26 -2.52
N CYS A 168 12.35 -3.21 -2.95
CA CYS A 168 11.95 -2.74 -4.26
C CYS A 168 10.76 -1.79 -4.10
N VAL A 169 10.74 -0.72 -4.86
CA VAL A 169 9.60 0.18 -4.97
C VAL A 169 8.94 -0.04 -6.33
N VAL A 170 7.62 0.03 -6.35
CA VAL A 170 6.82 0.00 -7.57
C VAL A 170 6.02 1.30 -7.61
N GLU A 171 6.15 2.04 -8.69
CA GLU A 171 5.58 3.37 -8.91
C GLU A 171 4.47 3.30 -9.99
N PRO A 172 3.26 2.82 -9.65
CA PRO A 172 2.19 2.78 -10.63
C PRO A 172 1.78 4.19 -11.08
N GLY A 173 1.53 4.35 -12.38
CA GLY A 173 0.80 5.49 -12.91
C GLY A 173 -0.71 5.24 -12.84
N ASP A 174 -1.44 5.55 -13.93
CA ASP A 174 -2.88 5.41 -13.97
C ASP A 174 -3.30 3.97 -14.30
N PHE A 175 -4.06 3.40 -13.37
CA PHE A 175 -4.62 2.06 -13.49
C PHE A 175 -6.09 2.06 -13.10
N ASN A 176 -6.90 1.38 -13.88
CA ASN A 176 -8.31 1.20 -13.58
C ASN A 176 -8.48 0.22 -12.41
N THR A 177 -8.56 0.77 -11.19
CA THR A 177 -8.75 0.02 -9.95
C THR A 177 -9.85 0.66 -9.12
N GLY A 178 -10.30 -0.01 -8.07
CA GLY A 178 -11.22 0.59 -7.09
C GLY A 178 -10.61 1.72 -6.24
N PHE A 179 -9.37 2.15 -6.51
CA PHE A 179 -8.74 3.26 -5.77
C PHE A 179 -9.47 4.58 -6.02
N THR A 180 -9.85 4.85 -7.28
CA THR A 180 -10.63 6.03 -7.69
C THR A 180 -11.93 6.13 -6.91
N ASP A 181 -12.71 5.03 -6.86
CA ASP A 181 -14.01 4.99 -6.19
C ASP A 181 -13.92 5.08 -4.65
N ASN A 182 -12.75 4.73 -4.08
CA ASN A 182 -12.48 4.76 -2.64
C ASN A 182 -11.67 5.99 -2.20
N ARG A 183 -11.44 6.96 -3.09
CA ARG A 183 -10.80 8.23 -2.73
C ARG A 183 -11.72 9.04 -1.83
N ASN A 184 -11.17 9.48 -0.70
CA ASN A 184 -11.87 10.44 0.16
C ASN A 184 -11.69 11.86 -0.41
N ILE A 185 -12.77 12.63 -0.38
CA ILE A 185 -12.79 14.01 -0.88
C ILE A 185 -12.95 14.94 0.32
N SER A 186 -12.02 15.90 0.45
CA SER A 186 -12.10 16.93 1.49
C SER A 186 -13.34 17.82 1.26
N GLU A 187 -14.26 17.75 2.21
CA GLU A 187 -15.50 18.53 2.15
C GLU A 187 -15.21 20.03 2.27
N GLN A 188 -14.22 20.42 3.06
CA GLN A 188 -13.82 21.82 3.19
C GLN A 188 -13.36 22.38 1.84
N THR A 189 -12.52 21.66 1.10
CA THR A 189 -12.07 22.09 -0.22
C THR A 189 -13.23 22.12 -1.22
N ARG A 190 -14.10 21.12 -1.18
CA ARG A 190 -15.25 21.03 -2.12
C ARG A 190 -16.21 22.21 -2.00
N LEU A 191 -16.42 22.72 -0.80
CA LEU A 191 -17.34 23.83 -0.51
C LEU A 191 -16.66 25.21 -0.51
N ASP A 192 -15.34 25.25 -0.63
CA ASP A 192 -14.60 26.50 -0.60
C ASP A 192 -14.83 27.34 -1.86
N ALA A 193 -14.99 28.65 -1.70
CA ALA A 193 -15.32 29.57 -2.78
C ALA A 193 -14.18 29.76 -3.77
N ASP A 194 -12.93 29.68 -3.33
CA ASP A 194 -11.74 29.91 -4.15
C ASP A 194 -11.20 28.63 -4.77
N TYR A 195 -11.27 27.50 -4.05
CA TYR A 195 -10.70 26.22 -4.47
C TYR A 195 -11.71 25.25 -5.12
N GLY A 196 -12.98 25.29 -4.70
CA GLY A 196 -13.97 24.24 -5.01
C GLY A 196 -14.12 23.95 -6.50
N GLU A 197 -14.26 24.96 -7.34
CA GLU A 197 -14.42 24.77 -8.79
C GLU A 197 -13.15 24.18 -9.44
N SER A 198 -11.99 24.71 -9.10
CA SER A 198 -10.70 24.24 -9.62
C SER A 198 -10.38 22.82 -9.15
N PHE A 199 -10.70 22.52 -7.90
CA PHE A 199 -10.55 21.18 -7.33
C PHE A 199 -11.42 20.15 -8.07
N LEU A 200 -12.71 20.42 -8.26
CA LEU A 200 -13.62 19.51 -8.95
C LEU A 200 -13.21 19.27 -10.41
N LYS A 201 -12.73 20.29 -11.12
CA LYS A 201 -12.17 20.13 -12.47
C LYS A 201 -10.93 19.24 -12.50
N SER A 202 -10.01 19.44 -11.55
CA SER A 202 -8.81 18.63 -11.44
C SER A 202 -9.15 17.18 -11.10
N LEU A 203 -10.09 16.96 -10.20
CA LEU A 203 -10.58 15.64 -9.81
C LEU A 203 -11.18 14.88 -10.99
N ASP A 204 -12.04 15.54 -11.79
CA ASP A 204 -12.65 14.93 -13.00
C ASP A 204 -11.58 14.48 -14.01
N ILE A 205 -10.52 15.27 -14.20
CA ILE A 205 -9.39 14.88 -15.09
C ILE A 205 -8.68 13.65 -14.54
N ILE A 206 -8.30 13.67 -13.28
CA ILE A 206 -7.59 12.55 -12.62
C ILE A 206 -8.42 11.26 -12.69
N GLU A 207 -9.70 11.34 -12.36
CA GLU A 207 -10.60 10.18 -12.40
C GLU A 207 -10.77 9.61 -13.82
N LYS A 208 -10.83 10.47 -14.83
CA LYS A 208 -10.90 10.03 -16.23
C LYS A 208 -9.62 9.31 -16.66
N GLU A 209 -8.46 9.83 -16.29
CA GLU A 209 -7.17 9.21 -16.60
C GLU A 209 -7.03 7.85 -15.90
N GLU A 210 -7.36 7.77 -14.61
CA GLU A 210 -7.36 6.51 -13.85
C GLU A 210 -8.34 5.47 -14.42
N ARG A 211 -9.57 5.86 -14.78
CA ARG A 211 -10.57 4.95 -15.37
C ARG A 211 -10.18 4.46 -16.76
N ASN A 212 -9.45 5.29 -17.53
CA ASN A 212 -8.89 4.93 -18.85
C ASN A 212 -7.51 4.27 -18.73
N GLY A 213 -6.97 4.20 -17.53
CA GLY A 213 -5.65 3.65 -17.26
C GLY A 213 -5.53 2.15 -17.54
N CYS A 214 -4.32 1.63 -17.40
CA CYS A 214 -4.03 0.23 -17.68
C CYS A 214 -4.83 -0.72 -16.77
N HIS A 215 -5.14 -1.91 -17.30
CA HIS A 215 -5.74 -2.96 -16.47
C HIS A 215 -4.71 -3.44 -15.43
N PRO A 216 -5.09 -3.59 -14.15
CA PRO A 216 -4.14 -3.89 -13.06
C PRO A 216 -3.39 -5.22 -13.18
N ARG A 217 -3.89 -6.18 -13.96
CA ARG A 217 -3.14 -7.42 -14.27
C ARG A 217 -1.82 -7.21 -15.02
N LYS A 218 -1.61 -6.02 -15.61
CA LYS A 218 -0.34 -5.71 -16.30
C LYS A 218 0.79 -5.34 -15.34
N LEU A 219 0.49 -5.09 -14.06
CA LEU A 219 1.47 -4.80 -13.03
C LEU A 219 2.04 -6.08 -12.37
N GLY A 220 1.37 -7.21 -12.48
CA GLY A 220 1.67 -8.46 -11.78
C GLY A 220 2.57 -9.45 -12.52
#